data_d1a7a2cf040e336f0920e7d654337ecc
#
_entry.id   d1a7a2cf040e336f0920e7d654337ecc
#
_cell.length_a   1.000
_cell.length_b   1.000
_cell.length_c   1.000
_cell.angle_alpha   90.00
_cell.angle_beta   90.00
_cell.angle_gamma   90.00
#
_symmetry.space_group_name_H-M   'P 1'
#
loop_
_entity.id
_entity.type
_entity.pdbx_description
1 polymer ?
#
loop_
_entity_poly.entity_id
_entity_poly.type
_entity_poly.pdbx_seq_one_letter_code
_entity_poly.pdbx_strand_id
1 'polypeptide(L)'
;MAYIEMINSCKVYHMGSNTIYANRDVSFSVEKGELAIILGSSGAGKSTVLNILGGMDSNDSGKVIIDGKDISQYSRNELTAYRRTDVGFVFQFYNLVQNLTAKENVELASEIVEHALDPVAVLNDVELSDRIDNFPAQL
;
A
#
# COMPACT_ATOMS: atom_id res chain seq x y z
N MET A 1 -18.70 -9.46 -9.60
CA MET A 1 -17.48 -10.29 -9.40
C MET A 1 -16.52 -9.44 -8.59
N ALA A 2 -16.14 -9.94 -7.42
CA ALA A 2 -15.29 -9.17 -6.51
C ALA A 2 -13.94 -8.85 -7.18
N TYR A 3 -13.48 -7.61 -7.00
CA TYR A 3 -12.18 -7.15 -7.46
C TYR A 3 -11.07 -7.51 -6.46
N ILE A 4 -11.40 -7.41 -5.17
CA ILE A 4 -10.54 -7.85 -4.05
C ILE A 4 -11.27 -8.95 -3.30
N GLU A 5 -10.60 -10.05 -3.02
CA GLU A 5 -11.09 -11.08 -2.12
C GLU A 5 -9.98 -11.49 -1.15
N MET A 6 -10.26 -11.43 0.13
CA MET A 6 -9.43 -12.01 1.17
C MET A 6 -10.21 -13.19 1.77
N ILE A 7 -9.60 -14.38 1.79
CA ILE A 7 -10.28 -15.62 2.18
C ILE A 7 -9.46 -16.32 3.26
N ASN A 8 -10.01 -16.37 4.48
CA ASN A 8 -9.41 -17.02 5.65
C ASN A 8 -7.92 -16.64 5.84
N SER A 9 -7.60 -15.38 5.58
CA SER A 9 -6.23 -14.91 5.64
C SER A 9 -5.75 -14.78 7.09
N CYS A 10 -4.59 -15.37 7.35
CA CYS A 10 -3.92 -15.27 8.64
C CYS A 10 -2.53 -14.66 8.47
N LYS A 11 -2.13 -13.85 9.44
CA LYS A 11 -0.78 -13.31 9.57
C LYS A 11 -0.27 -13.51 10.98
N VAL A 12 0.90 -14.11 11.10
CA VAL A 12 1.52 -14.46 12.37
C VAL A 12 2.93 -13.86 12.44
N TYR A 13 3.24 -13.22 13.55
CA TYR A 13 4.60 -12.76 13.85
C TYR A 13 5.16 -13.56 15.03
N HIS A 14 6.40 -14.00 14.91
CA HIS A 14 7.13 -14.69 15.97
C HIS A 14 8.09 -13.71 16.64
N MET A 15 7.90 -13.45 17.93
CA MET A 15 8.76 -12.61 18.75
C MET A 15 9.35 -13.48 19.89
N GLY A 16 10.53 -14.06 19.63
CA GLY A 16 11.13 -15.04 20.55
C GLY A 16 10.24 -16.28 20.71
N SER A 17 9.82 -16.57 21.94
CA SER A 17 8.91 -17.68 22.23
C SER A 17 7.42 -17.34 22.04
N ASN A 18 7.10 -16.08 21.79
CA ASN A 18 5.72 -15.63 21.67
C ASN A 18 5.26 -15.60 20.22
N THR A 19 4.06 -16.10 19.98
CA THR A 19 3.38 -16.06 18.68
C THR A 19 2.25 -15.06 18.73
N ILE A 20 2.29 -14.06 17.85
CA ILE A 20 1.28 -12.99 17.79
C ILE A 20 0.53 -13.14 16.47
N TYR A 21 -0.78 -13.34 16.55
CA TYR A 21 -1.66 -13.28 15.39
C TYR A 21 -2.04 -11.84 15.10
N ALA A 22 -1.43 -11.25 14.06
CA ALA A 22 -1.81 -9.91 13.61
C ALA A 22 -3.16 -9.93 12.87
N ASN A 23 -3.43 -11.00 12.12
CA ASN A 23 -4.72 -11.30 11.52
C ASN A 23 -5.04 -12.78 11.72
N ARG A 24 -6.32 -13.10 11.92
CA ARG A 24 -6.80 -14.49 12.07
C ARG A 24 -8.11 -14.66 11.33
N ASP A 25 -8.12 -15.56 10.34
CA ASP A 25 -9.28 -15.94 9.53
C ASP A 25 -10.05 -14.75 8.93
N VAL A 26 -9.30 -13.74 8.47
CA VAL A 26 -9.91 -12.55 7.88
C VAL A 26 -10.45 -12.87 6.49
N SER A 27 -11.74 -12.61 6.31
CA SER A 27 -12.43 -12.82 5.02
C SER A 27 -13.33 -11.63 4.71
N PHE A 28 -13.19 -11.08 3.51
CA PHE A 28 -14.06 -10.06 2.95
C PHE A 28 -13.86 -9.94 1.44
N SER A 29 -14.75 -9.23 0.80
CA SER A 29 -14.62 -8.89 -0.63
C SER A 29 -14.97 -7.43 -0.88
N VAL A 30 -14.38 -6.86 -1.94
CA VAL A 30 -14.63 -5.49 -2.41
C VAL A 30 -14.84 -5.54 -3.92
N GLU A 31 -15.88 -4.89 -4.40
CA GLU A 31 -16.19 -4.82 -5.83
C GLU A 31 -15.35 -3.73 -6.52
N LYS A 32 -15.19 -3.83 -7.83
CA LYS A 32 -14.49 -2.81 -8.61
C LYS A 32 -15.20 -1.47 -8.53
N GLY A 33 -14.45 -0.41 -8.20
CA GLY A 33 -14.99 0.95 -8.07
C GLY A 33 -15.64 1.24 -6.72
N GLU A 34 -15.62 0.28 -5.79
CA GLU A 34 -16.15 0.46 -4.44
C GLU A 34 -15.14 1.19 -3.53
N LEU A 35 -15.63 2.07 -2.66
CA LEU A 35 -14.88 2.63 -1.56
C LEU A 35 -15.12 1.79 -0.30
N ALA A 36 -14.11 1.03 0.12
CA ALA A 36 -14.17 0.22 1.31
C ALA A 36 -13.42 0.88 2.48
N ILE A 37 -13.99 0.80 3.68
CA ILE A 37 -13.39 1.33 4.92
C ILE A 37 -13.18 0.19 5.90
N ILE A 38 -11.94 0.01 6.36
CA ILE A 38 -11.58 -0.97 7.38
C ILE A 38 -11.59 -0.28 8.75
N LEU A 39 -12.53 -0.67 9.60
CA LEU A 39 -12.68 -0.13 10.95
C LEU A 39 -12.22 -1.15 12.02
N GLY A 40 -11.75 -0.62 13.13
CA GLY A 40 -11.34 -1.42 14.26
C GLY A 40 -10.55 -0.59 15.28
N SER A 41 -10.40 -1.14 16.50
CA SER A 41 -9.59 -0.53 17.55
C SER A 41 -8.10 -0.48 17.18
N SER A 42 -7.32 0.31 17.92
CA SER A 42 -5.85 0.29 17.78
C SER A 42 -5.31 -1.10 18.04
N GLY A 43 -4.38 -1.56 17.20
CA GLY A 43 -3.80 -2.90 17.29
C GLY A 43 -4.68 -4.05 16.77
N ALA A 44 -5.84 -3.74 16.14
CA ALA A 44 -6.74 -4.76 15.58
C ALA A 44 -6.24 -5.42 14.28
N GLY A 45 -5.06 -5.03 13.77
CA GLY A 45 -4.48 -5.61 12.56
C GLY A 45 -4.92 -4.93 11.25
N LYS A 46 -5.54 -3.75 11.30
CA LYS A 46 -5.98 -3.00 10.11
C LYS A 46 -4.84 -2.69 9.13
N SER A 47 -3.74 -2.17 9.66
CA SER A 47 -2.53 -1.87 8.86
C SER A 47 -1.92 -3.14 8.27
N THR A 48 -1.98 -4.26 8.97
CA THR A 48 -1.51 -5.55 8.47
C THR A 48 -2.34 -6.00 7.27
N VAL A 49 -3.67 -5.87 7.32
CA VAL A 49 -4.55 -6.16 6.18
C VAL A 49 -4.19 -5.28 4.99
N LEU A 50 -4.06 -3.96 5.19
CA LEU A 50 -3.69 -3.03 4.11
C LEU A 50 -2.31 -3.32 3.53
N ASN A 51 -1.32 -3.68 4.36
CA ASN A 51 0.01 -4.04 3.91
C ASN A 51 0.00 -5.33 3.07
N ILE A 52 -0.81 -6.31 3.45
CA ILE A 52 -0.97 -7.55 2.67
C ILE A 52 -1.65 -7.26 1.33
N LEU A 53 -2.76 -6.52 1.32
CA LEU A 53 -3.45 -6.13 0.09
C LEU A 53 -2.54 -5.32 -0.85
N GLY A 54 -1.71 -4.46 -0.28
CA GLY A 54 -0.76 -3.65 -1.04
C GLY A 54 0.53 -4.37 -1.43
N GLY A 55 0.69 -5.65 -1.06
CA GLY A 55 1.90 -6.41 -1.36
C GLY A 55 3.17 -5.95 -0.61
N MET A 56 3.01 -5.18 0.47
CA MET A 56 4.12 -4.78 1.36
C MET A 56 4.49 -5.91 2.31
N ASP A 57 3.53 -6.78 2.61
CA ASP A 57 3.69 -7.99 3.39
C ASP A 57 2.92 -9.13 2.71
N SER A 58 3.10 -10.35 3.18
CA SER A 58 2.38 -11.54 2.72
C SER A 58 1.64 -12.18 3.89
N ASN A 59 0.50 -12.82 3.63
CA ASN A 59 -0.16 -13.67 4.60
C ASN A 59 0.58 -15.01 4.76
N ASP A 60 0.38 -15.66 5.90
CA ASP A 60 0.97 -16.98 6.18
C ASP A 60 0.06 -18.13 5.75
N SER A 61 -1.26 -17.87 5.70
CA SER A 61 -2.26 -18.82 5.20
C SER A 61 -3.48 -18.09 4.66
N GLY A 62 -4.34 -18.81 3.95
CA GLY A 62 -5.49 -18.26 3.25
C GLY A 62 -5.11 -17.71 1.88
N LYS A 63 -6.04 -17.00 1.25
CA LYS A 63 -5.86 -16.43 -0.10
C LYS A 63 -6.11 -14.94 -0.11
N VAL A 64 -5.40 -14.26 -0.99
CA VAL A 64 -5.59 -12.84 -1.32
C VAL A 64 -5.67 -12.72 -2.83
N ILE A 65 -6.86 -12.49 -3.35
CA ILE A 65 -7.13 -12.42 -4.79
C ILE A 65 -7.40 -10.98 -5.17
N ILE A 66 -6.67 -10.47 -6.14
CA ILE A 66 -6.83 -9.13 -6.71
C ILE A 66 -7.01 -9.25 -8.21
N ASP A 67 -8.14 -8.76 -8.72
CA ASP A 67 -8.49 -8.85 -10.15
C ASP A 67 -8.30 -10.28 -10.71
N GLY A 68 -8.77 -11.27 -9.96
CA GLY A 68 -8.68 -12.69 -10.30
C GLY A 68 -7.31 -13.34 -10.11
N LYS A 69 -6.28 -12.60 -9.64
CA LYS A 69 -4.92 -13.12 -9.41
C LYS A 69 -4.69 -13.36 -7.92
N ASP A 70 -4.26 -14.54 -7.55
CA ASP A 70 -3.91 -14.89 -6.16
C ASP A 70 -2.50 -14.38 -5.82
N ILE A 71 -2.42 -13.21 -5.19
CA ILE A 71 -1.14 -12.59 -4.79
C ILE A 71 -0.52 -13.23 -3.55
N SER A 72 -1.26 -14.08 -2.81
CA SER A 72 -0.72 -14.81 -1.65
C SER A 72 0.39 -15.79 -2.03
N GLN A 73 0.45 -16.17 -3.30
CA GLN A 73 1.48 -17.08 -3.85
C GLN A 73 2.65 -16.33 -4.51
N TYR A 74 2.61 -15.01 -4.54
CA TYR A 74 3.65 -14.22 -5.21
C TYR A 74 4.98 -14.27 -4.47
N SER A 75 6.06 -14.43 -5.22
CA SER A 75 7.42 -14.22 -4.76
C SER A 75 7.66 -12.74 -4.43
N ARG A 76 8.77 -12.45 -3.74
CA ARG A 76 9.17 -11.06 -3.44
C ARG A 76 9.28 -10.19 -4.71
N ASN A 77 9.78 -10.75 -5.81
CA ASN A 77 9.93 -10.02 -7.07
C ASN A 77 8.57 -9.74 -7.73
N GLU A 78 7.64 -10.70 -7.69
CA GLU A 78 6.29 -10.52 -8.19
C GLU A 78 5.51 -9.48 -7.38
N LEU A 79 5.64 -9.48 -6.05
CA LEU A 79 5.08 -8.44 -5.19
C LEU A 79 5.68 -7.05 -5.47
N THR A 80 6.96 -6.99 -5.81
CA THR A 80 7.60 -5.72 -6.22
C THR A 80 7.01 -5.19 -7.52
N ALA A 81 6.81 -6.06 -8.52
CA ALA A 81 6.15 -5.70 -9.77
C ALA A 81 4.70 -5.25 -9.52
N TYR A 82 3.94 -6.00 -8.71
CA TYR A 82 2.58 -5.68 -8.32
C TYR A 82 2.46 -4.28 -7.67
N ARG A 83 3.35 -3.93 -6.72
CA ARG A 83 3.38 -2.60 -6.12
C ARG A 83 3.69 -1.48 -7.10
N ARG A 84 4.47 -1.79 -8.15
CA ARG A 84 4.86 -0.81 -9.17
C ARG A 84 3.69 -0.45 -10.08
N THR A 85 2.88 -1.44 -10.46
CA THR A 85 1.89 -1.31 -11.54
C THR A 85 0.45 -1.24 -11.07
N ASP A 86 0.12 -1.94 -9.98
CA ASP A 86 -1.28 -2.22 -9.62
C ASP A 86 -1.73 -1.50 -8.35
N VAL A 87 -0.81 -0.92 -7.57
CA VAL A 87 -1.11 -0.33 -6.25
C VAL A 87 -0.56 1.07 -6.11
N GLY A 88 -1.40 2.00 -5.60
CA GLY A 88 -0.98 3.28 -5.05
C GLY A 88 -1.12 3.29 -3.54
N PHE A 89 -0.11 3.77 -2.83
CA PHE A 89 -0.11 3.86 -1.37
C PHE A 89 -0.22 5.30 -0.88
N VAL A 90 -1.09 5.53 0.09
CA VAL A 90 -1.07 6.72 0.95
C VAL A 90 -0.74 6.24 2.36
N PHE A 91 0.38 6.69 2.90
CA PHE A 91 0.88 6.27 4.20
C PHE A 91 0.33 7.13 5.34
N GLN A 92 0.21 6.55 6.53
CA GLN A 92 -0.16 7.27 7.75
C GLN A 92 0.90 8.33 8.13
N PHE A 93 2.18 8.02 7.92
CA PHE A 93 3.29 8.95 8.02
C PHE A 93 3.74 9.28 6.61
N TYR A 94 4.13 10.51 6.37
CA TYR A 94 4.34 11.07 5.01
C TYR A 94 5.36 10.33 4.16
N ASN A 95 6.32 9.62 4.76
CA ASN A 95 7.37 8.83 4.09
C ASN A 95 8.16 9.63 3.04
N LEU A 96 8.32 10.92 3.26
CA LEU A 96 9.09 11.80 2.39
C LEU A 96 10.58 11.69 2.70
N VAL A 97 11.39 11.78 1.65
CA VAL A 97 12.84 11.90 1.76
C VAL A 97 13.17 13.34 2.14
N GLN A 98 13.69 13.55 3.35
CA GLN A 98 13.80 14.86 3.97
C GLN A 98 14.78 15.82 3.27
N ASN A 99 15.77 15.30 2.56
CA ASN A 99 16.78 16.06 1.81
C ASN A 99 16.43 16.23 0.32
N LEU A 100 15.22 15.87 -0.08
CA LEU A 100 14.67 16.13 -1.40
C LEU A 100 13.54 17.15 -1.31
N THR A 101 13.40 18.00 -2.33
CA THR A 101 12.29 18.94 -2.46
C THR A 101 10.96 18.22 -2.69
N ALA A 102 9.84 18.94 -2.64
CA ALA A 102 8.53 18.41 -2.97
C ALA A 102 8.53 17.79 -4.39
N LYS A 103 9.08 18.50 -5.37
CA LYS A 103 9.20 18.03 -6.74
C LYS A 103 10.05 16.76 -6.83
N GLU A 104 11.24 16.75 -6.24
CA GLU A 104 12.15 15.60 -6.26
C GLU A 104 11.56 14.36 -5.58
N ASN A 105 10.77 14.52 -4.51
CA ASN A 105 10.04 13.42 -3.89
C ASN A 105 8.98 12.81 -4.82
N VAL A 106 8.27 13.64 -5.59
CA VAL A 106 7.30 13.16 -6.60
C VAL A 106 8.01 12.54 -7.79
N GLU A 107 9.11 13.13 -8.27
CA GLU A 107 9.96 12.57 -9.33
C GLU A 107 10.45 11.17 -8.99
N LEU A 108 10.91 10.95 -7.74
CA LEU A 108 11.36 9.65 -7.26
C LEU A 108 10.27 8.56 -7.42
N ALA A 109 9.00 8.91 -7.15
CA ALA A 109 7.88 8.00 -7.35
C ALA A 109 7.55 7.80 -8.83
N SER A 110 7.72 8.83 -9.66
CA SER A 110 7.42 8.75 -11.09
C SER A 110 8.43 7.91 -11.89
N GLU A 111 9.67 7.84 -11.44
CA GLU A 111 10.74 7.07 -12.13
C GLU A 111 10.50 5.57 -12.18
N ILE A 112 9.68 5.02 -11.27
CA ILE A 112 9.41 3.59 -11.19
C ILE A 112 8.16 3.16 -11.96
N VAL A 113 7.42 4.11 -12.58
CA VAL A 113 6.15 3.86 -13.25
C VAL A 113 6.27 4.15 -14.76
N GLU A 114 5.79 3.25 -15.61
CA GLU A 114 5.91 3.38 -17.07
C GLU A 114 5.16 4.57 -17.66
N HIS A 115 4.01 4.93 -17.10
CA HIS A 115 3.14 6.02 -17.57
C HIS A 115 2.93 7.06 -16.48
N ALA A 116 4.03 7.52 -15.88
CA ALA A 116 3.97 8.53 -14.83
C ALA A 116 3.44 9.88 -15.36
N LEU A 117 2.65 10.54 -14.52
CA LEU A 117 2.25 11.92 -14.75
C LEU A 117 3.44 12.87 -14.53
N ASP A 118 3.38 14.05 -15.14
CA ASP A 118 4.39 15.09 -14.91
C ASP A 118 4.36 15.56 -13.44
N PRO A 119 5.47 15.46 -12.69
CA PRO A 119 5.52 15.84 -11.28
C PRO A 119 5.08 17.27 -10.99
N VAL A 120 5.41 18.22 -11.86
CA VAL A 120 5.01 19.63 -11.70
C VAL A 120 3.50 19.79 -11.90
N ALA A 121 2.94 19.14 -12.90
CA ALA A 121 1.50 19.17 -13.14
C ALA A 121 0.72 18.59 -11.96
N VAL A 122 1.16 17.45 -11.41
CA VAL A 122 0.53 16.83 -10.23
C VAL A 122 0.60 17.74 -9.00
N LEU A 123 1.74 18.41 -8.77
CA LEU A 123 1.88 19.36 -7.67
C LEU A 123 0.99 20.61 -7.85
N ASN A 124 0.81 21.06 -9.09
CA ASN A 124 -0.12 22.16 -9.38
C ASN A 124 -1.57 21.74 -9.11
N ASP A 125 -1.97 20.53 -9.46
CA ASP A 125 -3.32 20.00 -9.26
C ASP A 125 -3.71 19.92 -7.76
N VAL A 126 -2.73 19.80 -6.86
CA VAL A 126 -2.93 19.78 -5.41
C VAL A 126 -2.55 21.12 -4.74
N GLU A 127 -2.47 22.22 -5.51
CA GLU A 127 -2.21 23.57 -5.04
C GLU A 127 -0.84 23.78 -4.34
N LEU A 128 0.17 23.02 -4.76
CA LEU A 128 1.54 23.14 -4.26
C LEU A 128 2.50 23.83 -5.23
N SER A 129 1.98 24.59 -6.21
CA SER A 129 2.79 25.29 -7.23
C SER A 129 3.89 26.18 -6.64
N ASP A 130 3.56 26.89 -5.56
CA ASP A 130 4.48 27.83 -4.91
C ASP A 130 5.47 27.14 -3.95
N ARG A 131 5.38 25.80 -3.82
CA ARG A 131 6.15 25.01 -2.86
C ARG A 131 6.92 23.86 -3.48
N ILE A 132 7.00 23.84 -4.80
CA ILE A 132 7.66 22.73 -5.56
C ILE A 132 9.13 22.54 -5.17
N ASP A 133 9.81 23.63 -4.81
CA ASP A 133 11.22 23.62 -4.41
C ASP A 133 11.43 23.60 -2.89
N ASN A 134 10.33 23.52 -2.11
CA ASN A 134 10.41 23.42 -0.66
C ASN A 134 10.79 22.01 -0.21
N PHE A 135 11.57 21.91 0.86
CA PHE A 135 11.83 20.65 1.54
C PHE A 135 10.67 20.24 2.45
N PRO A 136 10.54 18.95 2.81
CA PRO A 136 9.45 18.45 3.65
C PRO A 136 9.22 19.25 4.95
N ALA A 137 10.30 19.70 5.59
CA ALA A 137 10.20 20.52 6.80
C ALA A 137 9.58 21.91 6.59
N GLN A 138 9.41 22.33 5.34
CA GLN A 138 8.83 23.63 4.93
C GLN A 138 7.42 23.48 4.35
N LEU A 139 6.94 22.25 4.19
CA LEU A 139 5.60 21.92 3.74
C LEU A 139 4.62 21.80 4.93
#